data_40294e770a45b3082cf5cfd3c2600001
#
_entry.id   40294e770a45b3082cf5cfd3c2600001
#
_cell.length_a   1.000
_cell.length_b   1.000
_cell.length_c   1.000
_cell.angle_alpha   90.00
_cell.angle_beta   90.00
_cell.angle_gamma   90.00
#
_symmetry.space_group_name_H-M   'P 1'
#
loop_
_entity.id
_entity.type
_entity.pdbx_description
1 polymer ?
#
loop_
_entity_poly.entity_id
_entity_poly.type
_entity_poly.pdbx_seq_one_letter_code
_entity_poly.pdbx_strand_id
1 'polypeptide(L)'
;DVQSEWLALQAAIQTTRQEISRRQRQVKNTLSADEAAIFEAHQMILQDPEMVEAARKGIFDDKKNAGAAWNAAVQTAAESYRSLSDDYLRQRAVDVEDVGRQVLLALMGSGAPQPVHFDHPVILYAEELTPTETAQLDLQQVMAIITAGGGPTSHSSILARGLGIPAIAGAGAWMQQTPAGTLVGLNGASGEIWIAPDSAVQTELSQQRQQWLDARAALLQKSQAHALTQDGTRVEVFA
;
A
#
# COMPACT_ATOMS: atom_id res chain seq x y z
N ASP A 1 31.29 9.44 13.12
CA ASP A 1 31.11 9.81 14.56
C ASP A 1 29.68 9.50 14.94
N VAL A 2 29.52 8.88 16.12
CA VAL A 2 28.19 8.38 16.59
C VAL A 2 27.15 9.50 16.72
N GLN A 3 27.59 10.71 17.03
CA GLN A 3 26.67 11.85 17.11
C GLN A 3 26.14 12.25 15.74
N SER A 4 26.97 12.24 14.72
CA SER A 4 26.56 12.50 13.33
C SER A 4 25.60 11.41 12.81
N GLU A 5 25.86 10.14 13.15
CA GLU A 5 24.98 9.03 12.80
C GLU A 5 23.59 9.18 13.44
N TRP A 6 23.55 9.56 14.72
CA TRP A 6 22.30 9.80 15.42
C TRP A 6 21.51 10.96 14.83
N LEU A 7 22.16 12.08 14.56
CA LEU A 7 21.52 13.24 13.91
C LEU A 7 20.97 12.89 12.51
N ALA A 8 21.74 12.11 11.74
CA ALA A 8 21.30 11.63 10.43
C ALA A 8 20.03 10.75 10.53
N LEU A 9 20.00 9.82 11.51
CA LEU A 9 18.84 8.98 11.76
C LEU A 9 17.60 9.81 12.15
N GLN A 10 17.76 10.75 13.07
CA GLN A 10 16.66 11.62 13.48
C GLN A 10 16.11 12.45 12.30
N ALA A 11 16.98 12.98 11.45
CA ALA A 11 16.59 13.72 10.25
C ALA A 11 15.84 12.82 9.27
N ALA A 12 16.30 11.58 9.06
CA ALA A 12 15.65 10.62 8.18
C ALA A 12 14.27 10.20 8.69
N ILE A 13 14.11 9.94 9.98
CA ILE A 13 12.81 9.65 10.61
C ILE A 13 11.84 10.83 10.40
N GLN A 14 12.31 12.05 10.63
CA GLN A 14 11.48 13.25 10.44
C GLN A 14 11.07 13.44 8.98
N THR A 15 11.97 13.22 8.04
CA THR A 15 11.69 13.27 6.60
C THR A 15 10.63 12.24 6.22
N THR A 16 10.80 10.99 6.65
CA THR A 16 9.82 9.91 6.40
C THR A 16 8.45 10.24 6.99
N ARG A 17 8.41 10.78 8.21
CA ARG A 17 7.16 11.24 8.84
C ARG A 17 6.43 12.30 8.03
N GLN A 18 7.15 13.28 7.50
CA GLN A 18 6.59 14.32 6.65
C GLN A 18 6.02 13.75 5.35
N GLU A 19 6.73 12.79 4.74
CA GLU A 19 6.29 12.12 3.52
C GLU A 19 5.01 11.28 3.75
N ILE A 20 4.93 10.51 4.82
CA ILE A 20 3.72 9.75 5.18
C ILE A 20 2.54 10.72 5.41
N SER A 21 2.77 11.82 6.13
CA SER A 21 1.73 12.85 6.35
C SER A 21 1.27 13.51 5.05
N ARG A 22 2.19 13.72 4.10
CA ARG A 22 1.87 14.27 2.78
C ARG A 22 0.99 13.29 1.99
N ARG A 23 1.35 12.02 1.96
CA ARG A 23 0.59 10.97 1.27
C ARG A 23 -0.80 10.81 1.87
N GLN A 24 -0.91 10.73 3.20
CA GLN A 24 -2.19 10.67 3.89
C GLN A 24 -3.12 11.81 3.46
N ARG A 25 -2.60 13.04 3.34
CA ARG A 25 -3.39 14.19 2.88
C ARG A 25 -3.80 14.09 1.41
N GLN A 26 -2.93 13.57 0.54
CA GLN A 26 -3.24 13.40 -0.88
C GLN A 26 -4.37 12.40 -1.11
N VAL A 27 -4.37 11.31 -0.36
CA VAL A 27 -5.36 10.22 -0.51
C VAL A 27 -6.62 10.41 0.36
N LYS A 28 -6.59 11.32 1.34
CA LYS A 28 -7.72 11.55 2.27
C LYS A 28 -9.06 11.87 1.58
N ASN A 29 -9.02 12.47 0.40
CA ASN A 29 -10.23 12.80 -0.37
C ASN A 29 -10.72 11.64 -1.25
N THR A 30 -9.94 10.57 -1.34
CA THR A 30 -10.20 9.42 -2.23
C THR A 30 -10.41 8.12 -1.46
N LEU A 31 -9.87 8.05 -0.24
CA LEU A 31 -9.90 6.87 0.62
C LEU A 31 -10.92 7.02 1.75
N SER A 32 -11.46 5.89 2.19
CA SER A 32 -12.28 5.79 3.40
C SER A 32 -11.46 6.00 4.69
N ALA A 33 -12.14 6.12 5.82
CA ALA A 33 -11.50 6.23 7.14
C ALA A 33 -10.59 5.03 7.46
N ASP A 34 -11.03 3.81 7.10
CA ASP A 34 -10.27 2.58 7.35
C ASP A 34 -8.95 2.55 6.55
N GLU A 35 -8.98 3.04 5.31
CA GLU A 35 -7.80 3.12 4.46
C GLU A 35 -6.83 4.21 4.95
N ALA A 36 -7.36 5.33 5.45
CA ALA A 36 -6.55 6.39 6.06
C ALA A 36 -5.85 5.94 7.36
N ALA A 37 -6.46 5.02 8.12
CA ALA A 37 -5.91 4.48 9.37
C ALA A 37 -4.58 3.73 9.15
N ILE A 38 -4.33 3.19 7.95
CA ILE A 38 -3.05 2.55 7.62
C ILE A 38 -1.89 3.55 7.77
N PHE A 39 -2.07 4.77 7.25
CA PHE A 39 -1.03 5.81 7.36
C PHE A 39 -0.85 6.33 8.79
N GLU A 40 -1.91 6.31 9.61
CA GLU A 40 -1.82 6.62 11.03
C GLU A 40 -1.00 5.57 11.78
N ALA A 41 -1.22 4.29 11.49
CA ALA A 41 -0.42 3.19 12.03
C ALA A 41 1.06 3.33 11.66
N HIS A 42 1.38 3.69 10.41
CA HIS A 42 2.76 3.96 9.98
C HIS A 42 3.40 5.11 10.76
N GLN A 43 2.64 6.17 11.06
CA GLN A 43 3.14 7.26 11.89
C GLN A 43 3.41 6.83 13.34
N MET A 44 2.57 5.95 13.90
CA MET A 44 2.78 5.41 15.24
C MET A 44 4.04 4.53 15.30
N ILE A 45 4.27 3.70 14.28
CA ILE A 45 5.48 2.87 14.16
C ILE A 45 6.75 3.74 14.17
N LEU A 46 6.78 4.86 13.42
CA LEU A 46 7.92 5.77 13.41
C LEU A 46 8.20 6.45 14.75
N GLN A 47 7.22 6.51 15.62
CA GLN A 47 7.30 7.14 16.94
C GLN A 47 7.46 6.12 18.06
N ASP A 48 7.56 4.83 17.73
CA ASP A 48 7.74 3.77 18.71
C ASP A 48 9.03 4.00 19.51
N PRO A 49 8.93 4.32 20.81
CA PRO A 49 10.10 4.65 21.62
C PRO A 49 11.05 3.47 21.80
N GLU A 50 10.55 2.23 21.76
CA GLU A 50 11.39 1.03 21.90
C GLU A 50 12.27 0.85 20.67
N MET A 51 11.70 1.02 19.47
CA MET A 51 12.43 0.92 18.21
C MET A 51 13.47 2.03 18.07
N VAL A 52 13.09 3.27 18.39
CA VAL A 52 14.01 4.42 18.33
C VAL A 52 15.16 4.27 19.36
N GLU A 53 14.86 3.84 20.59
CA GLU A 53 15.87 3.63 21.61
C GLU A 53 16.79 2.43 21.29
N ALA A 54 16.26 1.36 20.68
CA ALA A 54 17.08 0.24 20.23
C ALA A 54 18.08 0.70 19.14
N ALA A 55 17.62 1.51 18.19
CA ALA A 55 18.52 2.08 17.17
C ALA A 55 19.56 3.03 17.82
N ARG A 56 19.15 3.85 18.79
CA ARG A 56 20.07 4.73 19.53
C ARG A 56 21.16 3.93 20.22
N LYS A 57 20.81 2.88 20.96
CA LYS A 57 21.78 1.97 21.59
C LYS A 57 22.73 1.35 20.57
N GLY A 58 22.21 0.88 19.43
CA GLY A 58 23.02 0.34 18.35
C GLY A 58 24.08 1.34 17.86
N ILE A 59 23.74 2.64 17.80
CA ILE A 59 24.69 3.69 17.40
C ILE A 59 25.69 4.00 18.51
N PHE A 60 25.21 4.26 19.73
CA PHE A 60 26.09 4.76 20.80
C PHE A 60 26.89 3.66 21.49
N ASP A 61 26.29 2.50 21.72
CA ASP A 61 26.92 1.40 22.48
C ASP A 61 27.67 0.45 21.51
N ASP A 62 26.98 -0.03 20.44
CA ASP A 62 27.54 -0.99 19.48
C ASP A 62 28.38 -0.33 18.37
N LYS A 63 28.43 1.01 18.30
CA LYS A 63 29.17 1.78 17.28
C LYS A 63 28.74 1.46 15.84
N LYS A 64 27.50 1.06 15.63
CA LYS A 64 26.91 0.85 14.31
C LYS A 64 26.65 2.19 13.62
N ASN A 65 26.65 2.21 12.29
CA ASN A 65 26.14 3.36 11.55
C ASN A 65 24.61 3.44 11.67
N ALA A 66 24.02 4.59 11.35
CA ALA A 66 22.58 4.85 11.45
C ALA A 66 21.74 3.80 10.74
N GLY A 67 22.12 3.44 9.49
CA GLY A 67 21.39 2.46 8.69
C GLY A 67 21.39 1.07 9.30
N ALA A 68 22.56 0.58 9.77
CA ALA A 68 22.68 -0.74 10.38
C ALA A 68 21.95 -0.81 11.72
N ALA A 69 22.05 0.24 12.55
CA ALA A 69 21.36 0.31 13.84
C ALA A 69 19.83 0.35 13.65
N TRP A 70 19.35 1.18 12.74
CA TRP A 70 17.93 1.27 12.41
C TRP A 70 17.38 -0.05 11.85
N ASN A 71 18.07 -0.64 10.87
CA ASN A 71 17.65 -1.92 10.29
C ASN A 71 17.57 -3.03 11.35
N ALA A 72 18.52 -3.11 12.26
CA ALA A 72 18.49 -4.08 13.35
C ALA A 72 17.27 -3.88 14.29
N ALA A 73 16.95 -2.63 14.63
CA ALA A 73 15.77 -2.30 15.43
C ALA A 73 14.47 -2.68 14.72
N VAL A 74 14.36 -2.37 13.42
CA VAL A 74 13.21 -2.73 12.57
C VAL A 74 13.02 -4.25 12.51
N GLN A 75 14.09 -5.01 12.25
CA GLN A 75 14.00 -6.47 12.18
C GLN A 75 13.57 -7.09 13.50
N THR A 76 14.07 -6.58 14.62
CA THR A 76 13.68 -7.04 15.96
C THR A 76 12.19 -6.75 16.21
N ALA A 77 11.72 -5.57 15.87
CA ALA A 77 10.30 -5.20 16.01
C ALA A 77 9.40 -6.06 15.10
N ALA A 78 9.77 -6.24 13.83
CA ALA A 78 9.02 -7.06 12.89
C ALA A 78 8.92 -8.52 13.34
N GLU A 79 10.02 -9.10 13.85
CA GLU A 79 10.04 -10.48 14.37
C GLU A 79 9.14 -10.63 15.61
N SER A 80 9.08 -9.61 16.47
CA SER A 80 8.16 -9.60 17.60
C SER A 80 6.70 -9.73 17.15
N TYR A 81 6.30 -9.00 16.11
CA TYR A 81 4.97 -9.13 15.52
C TYR A 81 4.75 -10.50 14.86
N ARG A 82 5.74 -11.05 14.13
CA ARG A 82 5.63 -12.38 13.50
C ARG A 82 5.46 -13.50 14.50
N SER A 83 5.99 -13.37 15.71
CA SER A 83 5.90 -14.36 16.78
C SER A 83 4.52 -14.44 17.43
N LEU A 84 3.63 -13.47 17.16
CA LEU A 84 2.29 -13.45 17.74
C LEU A 84 1.39 -14.52 17.12
N SER A 85 0.43 -15.02 17.90
CA SER A 85 -0.53 -16.03 17.45
C SER A 85 -1.68 -15.44 16.63
N ASP A 86 -1.92 -14.14 16.74
CA ASP A 86 -2.96 -13.41 16.03
C ASP A 86 -2.51 -13.04 14.62
N ASP A 87 -3.24 -13.50 13.61
CA ASP A 87 -2.93 -13.28 12.18
C ASP A 87 -2.96 -11.80 11.79
N TYR A 88 -3.87 -11.03 12.36
CA TYR A 88 -3.98 -9.61 12.09
C TYR A 88 -2.76 -8.85 12.62
N LEU A 89 -2.32 -9.19 13.84
CA LEU A 89 -1.13 -8.58 14.43
C LEU A 89 0.14 -9.03 13.69
N ARG A 90 0.22 -10.28 13.22
CA ARG A 90 1.37 -10.74 12.41
C ARG A 90 1.53 -9.94 11.12
N GLN A 91 0.45 -9.51 10.49
CA GLN A 91 0.50 -8.67 9.29
C GLN A 91 1.16 -7.30 9.56
N ARG A 92 1.17 -6.82 10.81
CA ARG A 92 1.84 -5.57 11.18
C ARG A 92 3.36 -5.62 10.99
N ALA A 93 3.96 -6.80 10.94
CA ALA A 93 5.38 -6.93 10.63
C ALA A 93 5.73 -6.30 9.28
N VAL A 94 4.86 -6.45 8.28
CA VAL A 94 5.03 -5.87 6.95
C VAL A 94 5.02 -4.33 7.00
N ASP A 95 4.13 -3.75 7.82
CA ASP A 95 4.07 -2.30 8.03
C ASP A 95 5.35 -1.77 8.66
N VAL A 96 5.87 -2.48 9.68
CA VAL A 96 7.13 -2.12 10.36
C VAL A 96 8.29 -2.14 9.37
N GLU A 97 8.37 -3.15 8.52
CA GLU A 97 9.42 -3.28 7.51
C GLU A 97 9.30 -2.22 6.42
N ASP A 98 8.08 -1.90 5.97
CA ASP A 98 7.85 -0.84 4.97
C ASP A 98 8.29 0.52 5.50
N VAL A 99 7.86 0.88 6.71
CA VAL A 99 8.26 2.11 7.39
C VAL A 99 9.78 2.14 7.62
N GLY A 100 10.35 1.02 8.07
CA GLY A 100 11.78 0.85 8.25
C GLY A 100 12.57 1.12 6.97
N ARG A 101 12.14 0.56 5.87
CA ARG A 101 12.74 0.74 4.54
C ARG A 101 12.68 2.20 4.08
N GLN A 102 11.57 2.90 4.34
CA GLN A 102 11.45 4.32 3.98
C GLN A 102 12.47 5.19 4.72
N VAL A 103 12.74 4.93 6.00
CA VAL A 103 13.79 5.64 6.75
C VAL A 103 15.18 5.32 6.20
N LEU A 104 15.46 4.07 5.81
CA LEU A 104 16.73 3.70 5.18
C LEU A 104 16.93 4.44 3.86
N LEU A 105 15.92 4.54 3.02
CA LEU A 105 15.97 5.30 1.77
C LEU A 105 16.23 6.80 2.03
N ALA A 106 15.60 7.36 3.05
CA ALA A 106 15.84 8.75 3.45
C ALA A 106 17.29 8.95 3.95
N LEU A 107 17.85 8.01 4.72
CA LEU A 107 19.26 8.02 5.14
C LEU A 107 20.24 7.98 3.96
N MET A 108 19.89 7.25 2.90
CA MET A 108 20.71 7.15 1.70
C MET A 108 20.61 8.39 0.81
N GLY A 109 19.83 9.40 1.19
CA GLY A 109 19.55 10.57 0.35
C GLY A 109 18.74 10.23 -0.91
N SER A 110 18.27 9.00 -1.01
CA SER A 110 17.31 8.58 -2.02
C SER A 110 15.98 9.18 -1.57
N GLY A 111 15.39 10.08 -2.36
CA GLY A 111 14.05 10.60 -2.08
C GLY A 111 13.02 9.48 -1.93
N ALA A 112 11.79 9.84 -1.57
CA ALA A 112 10.69 8.86 -1.58
C ALA A 112 10.72 8.05 -2.88
N PRO A 113 10.41 6.72 -2.82
CA PRO A 113 10.35 5.90 -4.02
C PRO A 113 9.54 6.63 -5.10
N GLN A 114 10.12 6.79 -6.28
CA GLN A 114 9.42 7.44 -7.39
C GLN A 114 8.33 6.50 -7.90
N PRO A 115 7.15 7.02 -8.29
CA PRO A 115 6.15 6.22 -8.98
C PRO A 115 6.78 5.51 -10.18
N VAL A 116 6.52 4.22 -10.31
CA VAL A 116 6.91 3.49 -11.52
C VAL A 116 6.04 4.00 -12.66
N HIS A 117 6.69 4.56 -13.68
CA HIS A 117 6.00 5.02 -14.89
C HIS A 117 6.03 3.93 -15.95
N PHE A 118 4.89 3.69 -16.57
CA PHE A 118 4.77 2.75 -17.67
C PHE A 118 4.38 3.51 -18.94
N ASP A 119 4.92 3.12 -20.08
CA ASP A 119 4.61 3.76 -21.39
C ASP A 119 3.24 3.34 -21.93
N HIS A 120 2.59 2.34 -21.32
CA HIS A 120 1.30 1.80 -21.73
C HIS A 120 0.57 1.22 -20.52
N PRO A 121 -0.77 1.05 -20.61
CA PRO A 121 -1.54 0.42 -19.53
C PRO A 121 -1.07 -0.99 -19.23
N VAL A 122 -0.90 -1.31 -17.94
CA VAL A 122 -0.37 -2.60 -17.46
C VAL A 122 -1.26 -3.21 -16.40
N ILE A 123 -1.18 -4.53 -16.27
CA ILE A 123 -1.56 -5.29 -15.09
C ILE A 123 -0.28 -5.54 -14.30
N LEU A 124 -0.23 -5.06 -13.07
CA LEU A 124 0.93 -5.20 -12.20
C LEU A 124 0.86 -6.54 -11.48
N TYR A 125 1.91 -7.35 -11.61
CA TYR A 125 2.10 -8.53 -10.77
C TYR A 125 3.24 -8.28 -9.77
N ALA A 126 2.99 -8.60 -8.51
CA ALA A 126 3.98 -8.51 -7.44
C ALA A 126 3.85 -9.70 -6.49
N GLU A 127 4.89 -9.99 -5.72
CA GLU A 127 4.80 -10.97 -4.64
C GLU A 127 3.86 -10.45 -3.55
N GLU A 128 4.08 -9.22 -3.13
CA GLU A 128 3.23 -8.42 -2.25
C GLU A 128 3.47 -6.94 -2.56
N LEU A 129 2.50 -6.09 -2.27
CA LEU A 129 2.63 -4.64 -2.39
C LEU A 129 2.48 -4.01 -1.01
N THR A 130 3.40 -3.15 -0.67
CA THR A 130 3.30 -2.34 0.54
C THR A 130 2.22 -1.26 0.37
N PRO A 131 1.68 -0.72 1.47
CA PRO A 131 0.77 0.42 1.43
C PRO A 131 1.34 1.60 0.66
N THR A 132 2.63 1.87 0.86
CA THR A 132 3.35 2.94 0.18
C THR A 132 3.42 2.75 -1.33
N GLU A 133 3.75 1.54 -1.79
CA GLU A 133 3.80 1.22 -3.22
C GLU A 133 2.42 1.32 -3.85
N THR A 134 1.39 0.76 -3.19
CA THR A 134 0.01 0.80 -3.69
C THR A 134 -0.50 2.24 -3.83
N ALA A 135 -0.23 3.10 -2.84
CA ALA A 135 -0.67 4.51 -2.87
C ALA A 135 0.05 5.37 -3.93
N GLN A 136 1.17 4.88 -4.48
CA GLN A 136 1.96 5.57 -5.51
C GLN A 136 1.64 5.11 -6.94
N LEU A 137 0.75 4.14 -7.11
CA LEU A 137 0.39 3.64 -8.43
C LEU A 137 -0.27 4.72 -9.28
N ASP A 138 0.18 4.84 -10.52
CA ASP A 138 -0.49 5.68 -11.49
C ASP A 138 -1.76 4.98 -11.98
N LEU A 139 -2.92 5.49 -11.53
CA LEU A 139 -4.24 4.93 -11.84
C LEU A 139 -4.62 5.04 -13.33
N GLN A 140 -3.89 5.84 -14.12
CA GLN A 140 -4.08 5.93 -15.56
C GLN A 140 -3.37 4.80 -16.30
N GLN A 141 -2.32 4.25 -15.69
CA GLN A 141 -1.47 3.22 -16.30
C GLN A 141 -1.66 1.84 -15.67
N VAL A 142 -1.86 1.76 -14.35
CA VAL A 142 -2.11 0.48 -13.67
C VAL A 142 -3.59 0.14 -13.75
N MET A 143 -3.91 -0.78 -14.65
CA MET A 143 -5.29 -1.23 -14.92
C MET A 143 -5.81 -2.21 -13.88
N ALA A 144 -4.93 -3.02 -13.30
CA ALA A 144 -5.25 -4.01 -12.28
C ALA A 144 -4.00 -4.46 -11.55
N ILE A 145 -4.19 -5.12 -10.40
CA ILE A 145 -3.12 -5.66 -9.56
C ILE A 145 -3.36 -7.13 -9.32
N ILE A 146 -2.30 -7.93 -9.39
CA ILE A 146 -2.29 -9.33 -8.96
C ILE A 146 -1.14 -9.49 -7.98
N THR A 147 -1.42 -10.03 -6.78
CA THR A 147 -0.35 -10.38 -5.82
C THR A 147 -0.29 -11.89 -5.59
N ALA A 148 0.93 -12.41 -5.49
CA ALA A 148 1.14 -13.82 -5.18
C ALA A 148 0.69 -14.15 -3.75
N GLY A 149 1.02 -13.27 -2.80
CA GLY A 149 0.64 -13.35 -1.41
C GLY A 149 -0.52 -12.44 -1.04
N GLY A 150 -0.76 -12.33 0.26
CA GLY A 150 -1.83 -11.49 0.81
C GLY A 150 -3.22 -12.14 0.69
N GLY A 151 -4.23 -11.36 1.03
CA GLY A 151 -5.63 -11.77 1.01
C GLY A 151 -6.58 -10.59 0.85
N PRO A 152 -7.90 -10.80 0.89
CA PRO A 152 -8.90 -9.74 0.71
C PRO A 152 -8.81 -8.60 1.74
N THR A 153 -8.20 -8.89 2.89
CA THR A 153 -8.01 -7.95 4.01
C THR A 153 -6.58 -7.41 4.09
N SER A 154 -5.68 -7.78 3.16
CA SER A 154 -4.35 -7.18 3.10
C SER A 154 -4.43 -5.68 2.81
N HIS A 155 -3.45 -4.92 3.29
CA HIS A 155 -3.40 -3.46 3.10
C HIS A 155 -3.44 -3.07 1.62
N SER A 156 -2.70 -3.80 0.77
CA SER A 156 -2.72 -3.58 -0.69
C SER A 156 -4.11 -3.81 -1.29
N SER A 157 -4.85 -4.83 -0.83
CA SER A 157 -6.22 -5.10 -1.29
C SER A 157 -7.20 -4.03 -0.84
N ILE A 158 -7.08 -3.55 0.41
CA ILE A 158 -7.91 -2.46 0.95
C ILE A 158 -7.66 -1.18 0.14
N LEU A 159 -6.40 -0.78 -0.04
CA LEU A 159 -6.04 0.41 -0.79
C LEU A 159 -6.43 0.31 -2.28
N ALA A 160 -6.20 -0.83 -2.93
CA ALA A 160 -6.61 -1.05 -4.31
C ALA A 160 -8.12 -0.87 -4.49
N ARG A 161 -8.92 -1.38 -3.54
CA ARG A 161 -10.38 -1.20 -3.54
C ARG A 161 -10.77 0.26 -3.41
N GLY A 162 -10.19 1.01 -2.47
CA GLY A 162 -10.44 2.44 -2.28
C GLY A 162 -10.06 3.26 -3.52
N LEU A 163 -8.93 2.96 -4.13
CA LEU A 163 -8.48 3.57 -5.38
C LEU A 163 -9.32 3.12 -6.60
N GLY A 164 -10.11 2.06 -6.46
CA GLY A 164 -10.93 1.50 -7.54
C GLY A 164 -10.12 0.76 -8.59
N ILE A 165 -9.04 0.13 -8.18
CA ILE A 165 -8.22 -0.74 -9.02
C ILE A 165 -8.70 -2.19 -8.82
N PRO A 166 -9.10 -2.92 -9.87
CA PRO A 166 -9.35 -4.35 -9.77
C PRO A 166 -8.13 -5.08 -9.23
N ALA A 167 -8.30 -5.93 -8.19
CA ALA A 167 -7.19 -6.64 -7.58
C ALA A 167 -7.53 -8.10 -7.30
N ILE A 168 -6.56 -8.99 -7.49
CA ILE A 168 -6.59 -10.38 -7.08
C ILE A 168 -5.40 -10.61 -6.15
N ALA A 169 -5.67 -10.96 -4.90
CA ALA A 169 -4.65 -11.27 -3.90
C ALA A 169 -4.58 -12.79 -3.65
N GLY A 170 -3.39 -13.28 -3.30
CA GLY A 170 -3.19 -14.70 -3.02
C GLY A 170 -3.23 -15.58 -4.27
N ALA A 171 -2.92 -15.03 -5.45
CA ALA A 171 -2.89 -15.78 -6.70
C ALA A 171 -1.80 -16.87 -6.73
N GLY A 172 -0.84 -16.84 -5.83
CA GLY A 172 0.31 -17.75 -5.82
C GLY A 172 1.43 -17.31 -6.77
N ALA A 173 2.55 -17.98 -6.67
CA ALA A 173 3.77 -17.63 -7.40
C ALA A 173 3.79 -18.08 -8.87
N TRP A 174 2.77 -18.77 -9.36
CA TRP A 174 2.76 -19.33 -10.71
C TRP A 174 2.91 -18.28 -11.82
N MET A 175 2.43 -17.05 -11.57
CA MET A 175 2.58 -15.95 -12.54
C MET A 175 4.03 -15.44 -12.70
N GLN A 176 4.93 -15.77 -11.79
CA GLN A 176 6.36 -15.42 -11.93
C GLN A 176 6.99 -16.00 -13.20
N GLN A 177 6.41 -17.09 -13.72
CA GLN A 177 6.86 -17.73 -14.96
C GLN A 177 6.26 -17.07 -16.22
N THR A 178 5.31 -16.14 -16.06
CA THR A 178 4.70 -15.42 -17.18
C THR A 178 5.65 -14.28 -17.60
N PRO A 179 6.11 -14.26 -18.86
CA PRO A 179 7.00 -13.20 -19.32
C PRO A 179 6.35 -11.80 -19.18
N ALA A 180 7.15 -10.80 -18.81
CA ALA A 180 6.70 -9.42 -18.83
C ALA A 180 6.24 -9.01 -20.25
N GLY A 181 5.18 -8.22 -20.33
CA GLY A 181 4.55 -7.84 -21.61
C GLY A 181 3.56 -8.85 -22.16
N THR A 182 3.36 -10.00 -21.49
CA THR A 182 2.27 -10.92 -21.86
C THR A 182 0.93 -10.25 -21.67
N LEU A 183 0.02 -10.39 -22.65
CA LEU A 183 -1.35 -9.94 -22.53
C LEU A 183 -2.07 -10.78 -21.47
N VAL A 184 -2.64 -10.11 -20.48
CA VAL A 184 -3.36 -10.74 -19.35
C VAL A 184 -4.72 -10.08 -19.21
N GLY A 185 -5.75 -10.88 -18.99
CA GLY A 185 -7.06 -10.43 -18.55
C GLY A 185 -7.33 -10.89 -17.11
N LEU A 186 -8.11 -10.13 -16.36
CA LEU A 186 -8.58 -10.56 -15.05
C LEU A 186 -9.98 -10.04 -14.75
N ASN A 187 -10.68 -10.77 -13.88
CA ASN A 187 -11.92 -10.33 -13.25
C ASN A 187 -11.73 -10.32 -11.74
N GLY A 188 -11.62 -9.13 -11.14
CA GLY A 188 -11.42 -8.97 -9.71
C GLY A 188 -12.59 -9.42 -8.83
N ALA A 189 -13.79 -9.58 -9.41
CA ALA A 189 -14.96 -10.06 -8.67
C ALA A 189 -15.02 -11.60 -8.61
N SER A 190 -14.68 -12.29 -9.72
CA SER A 190 -14.64 -13.77 -9.75
C SER A 190 -13.28 -14.36 -9.33
N GLY A 191 -12.20 -13.56 -9.38
CA GLY A 191 -10.83 -14.02 -9.13
C GLY A 191 -10.21 -14.76 -10.33
N GLU A 192 -10.83 -14.70 -11.50
CA GLU A 192 -10.34 -15.37 -12.71
C GLU A 192 -9.24 -14.55 -13.39
N ILE A 193 -8.23 -15.27 -13.90
CA ILE A 193 -7.09 -14.70 -14.62
C ILE A 193 -6.92 -15.47 -15.92
N TRP A 194 -6.79 -14.77 -17.04
CA TRP A 194 -6.55 -15.32 -18.37
C TRP A 194 -5.18 -14.87 -18.88
N ILE A 195 -4.33 -15.82 -19.23
CA ILE A 195 -3.05 -15.56 -19.91
C ILE A 195 -3.27 -15.66 -21.41
N ALA A 196 -2.86 -14.64 -22.16
CA ALA A 196 -3.06 -14.51 -23.60
C ALA A 196 -4.53 -14.78 -24.01
N PRO A 197 -5.52 -14.06 -23.42
CA PRO A 197 -6.93 -14.26 -23.74
C PRO A 197 -7.19 -14.05 -25.23
N ASP A 198 -8.08 -14.85 -25.79
CA ASP A 198 -8.55 -14.66 -27.17
C ASP A 198 -9.41 -13.38 -27.32
N SER A 199 -9.75 -13.04 -28.55
CA SER A 199 -10.49 -11.81 -28.86
C SER A 199 -11.91 -11.80 -28.25
N ALA A 200 -12.52 -12.97 -28.05
CA ALA A 200 -13.86 -13.05 -27.46
C ALA A 200 -13.80 -12.69 -25.96
N VAL A 201 -12.87 -13.29 -25.22
CA VAL A 201 -12.62 -12.97 -23.80
C VAL A 201 -12.20 -11.52 -23.62
N GLN A 202 -11.32 -10.98 -24.48
CA GLN A 202 -10.92 -9.58 -24.43
C GLN A 202 -12.12 -8.63 -24.59
N THR A 203 -13.01 -8.95 -25.53
CA THR A 203 -14.22 -8.16 -25.78
C THR A 203 -15.14 -8.20 -24.56
N GLU A 204 -15.38 -9.37 -24.01
CA GLU A 204 -16.22 -9.56 -22.82
C GLU A 204 -15.68 -8.79 -21.62
N LEU A 205 -14.39 -8.93 -21.30
CA LEU A 205 -13.74 -8.21 -20.19
C LEU A 205 -13.80 -6.69 -20.40
N SER A 206 -13.64 -6.22 -21.64
CA SER A 206 -13.75 -4.80 -21.96
C SER A 206 -15.15 -4.25 -21.72
N GLN A 207 -16.19 -5.02 -22.08
CA GLN A 207 -17.59 -4.67 -21.83
C GLN A 207 -17.91 -4.67 -20.33
N GLN A 208 -17.48 -5.69 -19.60
CA GLN A 208 -17.66 -5.77 -18.15
C GLN A 208 -16.98 -4.59 -17.43
N ARG A 209 -15.77 -4.24 -17.85
CA ARG A 209 -15.05 -3.08 -17.34
C ARG A 209 -15.82 -1.78 -17.57
N GLN A 210 -16.34 -1.56 -18.77
CA GLN A 210 -17.11 -0.35 -19.07
C GLN A 210 -18.37 -0.26 -18.21
N GLN A 211 -19.12 -1.36 -18.11
CA GLN A 211 -20.31 -1.42 -17.25
C GLN A 211 -20.00 -1.10 -15.79
N TRP A 212 -18.88 -1.62 -15.29
CA TRP A 212 -18.44 -1.35 -13.93
C TRP A 212 -18.06 0.12 -13.72
N LEU A 213 -17.34 0.74 -14.68
CA LEU A 213 -17.00 2.16 -14.64
C LEU A 213 -18.25 3.05 -14.63
N ASP A 214 -19.21 2.75 -15.50
CA ASP A 214 -20.47 3.49 -15.58
C ASP A 214 -21.29 3.38 -14.30
N ALA A 215 -21.38 2.18 -13.73
CA ALA A 215 -22.08 1.93 -12.47
C ALA A 215 -21.38 2.68 -11.31
N ARG A 216 -20.05 2.67 -11.25
CA ARG A 216 -19.26 3.40 -10.24
C ARG A 216 -19.47 4.90 -10.36
N ALA A 217 -19.43 5.45 -11.58
CA ALA A 217 -19.66 6.88 -11.80
C ALA A 217 -21.09 7.29 -11.35
N ALA A 218 -22.10 6.48 -11.65
CA ALA A 218 -23.47 6.72 -11.20
C ALA A 218 -23.62 6.67 -9.68
N LEU A 219 -22.91 5.76 -8.99
CA LEU A 219 -22.90 5.67 -7.53
C LEU A 219 -22.21 6.89 -6.91
N LEU A 220 -21.09 7.35 -7.46
CA LEU A 220 -20.38 8.53 -6.99
C LEU A 220 -21.24 9.81 -7.14
N GLN A 221 -21.98 9.94 -8.23
CA GLN A 221 -22.95 11.04 -8.38
C GLN A 221 -24.07 10.98 -7.33
N LYS A 222 -24.59 9.78 -7.08
CA LYS A 222 -25.64 9.60 -6.04
C LYS A 222 -25.13 9.85 -4.62
N SER A 223 -23.89 9.52 -4.31
CA SER A 223 -23.30 9.73 -2.99
C SER A 223 -23.12 11.21 -2.64
N GLN A 224 -23.09 12.10 -3.63
CA GLN A 224 -23.05 13.56 -3.45
C GLN A 224 -24.44 14.14 -3.17
N ALA A 225 -25.51 13.40 -3.42
CA ALA A 225 -26.87 13.84 -3.13
C ALA A 225 -27.16 13.73 -1.63
N HIS A 226 -28.02 14.61 -1.13
CA HIS A 226 -28.48 14.52 0.25
C HIS A 226 -29.24 13.21 0.48
N ALA A 227 -28.93 12.54 1.57
CA ALA A 227 -29.73 11.39 2.00
C ALA A 227 -31.12 11.89 2.44
N LEU A 228 -32.16 11.36 1.81
CA LEU A 228 -33.54 11.68 2.12
C LEU A 228 -34.27 10.39 2.50
N THR A 229 -35.11 10.46 3.53
CA THR A 229 -36.09 9.42 3.86
C THR A 229 -37.24 9.41 2.84
N GLN A 230 -38.09 8.38 2.87
CA GLN A 230 -39.23 8.28 1.93
C GLN A 230 -40.21 9.44 2.05
N ASP A 231 -40.30 10.06 3.22
CA ASP A 231 -41.14 11.25 3.47
C ASP A 231 -40.46 12.58 3.12
N GLY A 232 -39.22 12.54 2.55
CA GLY A 232 -38.47 13.70 2.11
C GLY A 232 -37.65 14.39 3.22
N THR A 233 -37.56 13.81 4.40
CA THR A 233 -36.77 14.37 5.50
C THR A 233 -35.27 14.15 5.21
N ARG A 234 -34.46 15.23 5.28
CA ARG A 234 -33.01 15.16 5.10
C ARG A 234 -32.37 14.48 6.32
N VAL A 235 -31.55 13.46 6.05
CA VAL A 235 -30.73 12.77 7.04
C VAL A 235 -29.27 13.17 6.83
N GLU A 236 -28.63 13.62 7.89
CA GLU A 236 -27.18 13.84 7.87
C GLU A 236 -26.47 12.51 8.08
N VAL A 237 -25.62 12.13 7.11
CA VAL A 237 -24.78 10.93 7.19
C VAL A 237 -23.36 11.40 7.52
N PHE A 238 -22.85 10.98 8.66
CA PHE A 238 -21.47 11.20 9.09
C PHE A 238 -20.69 9.91 8.81
N ALA A 239 -19.57 10.01 8.08
CA ALA A 239 -18.62 8.94 7.80
C ALA A 239 -17.30 9.18 8.54
#